data_035af687599113b775701f60a44e1021
#
_entry.id   035af687599113b775701f60a44e1021
#
_cell.length_a   1.000
_cell.length_b   1.000
_cell.length_c   1.000
_cell.angle_alpha   90.00
_cell.angle_beta   90.00
_cell.angle_gamma   90.00
#
_symmetry.space_group_name_H-M   'P 1'
#
loop_
_entity.id
_entity.type
_entity.pdbx_description
1 polymer ?
#
loop_
_entity_poly.entity_id
_entity_poly.type
_entity_poly.pdbx_seq_one_letter_code
_entity_poly.pdbx_strand_id
1 'polypeptide(L)'
;MPESRESVSVVQTPINTSLINEMLALHKQERLPHAILLIAPFGFALRCNARAIAKSLLCQERAVNGCGRCKPCQSVESDSHGDYRRIAPAEGKVSIGVDQVRVGCDFVAQTSGYGDLKILTVEGADKMTVPAANALLKTLEEPQGNSLILLTAEFSWALPATIRSRCQQRIIQQPERAVLEAFLTSHGQGAANNQTSDYDLLRMAANAEYARPQLFELADSVLTALLAQKMNVSEAYAQLQGTDPLETVSSLLQAVETSCSREANALDTLRLLALLELQQVLGALLRRLRLGSTPAKEGLFYHVCTLIAHVGRNDMTAVDESRRLLGIGT
;
A
#
# COMPACT_ATOMS: atom_id res chain seq x y z
N MET A 1 41.53 -20.49 7.20
CA MET A 1 40.38 -21.02 6.45
C MET A 1 39.24 -20.08 6.66
N PRO A 2 38.77 -19.33 5.65
CA PRO A 2 37.58 -18.48 5.80
C PRO A 2 36.37 -19.37 5.54
N GLU A 3 35.45 -19.35 6.53
CA GLU A 3 34.16 -19.99 6.43
C GLU A 3 33.36 -19.45 5.26
N SER A 4 32.90 -20.37 4.44
CA SER A 4 31.98 -20.15 3.33
C SER A 4 30.69 -19.56 3.86
N ARG A 5 30.47 -18.26 3.61
CA ARG A 5 29.15 -17.66 3.73
C ARG A 5 28.24 -18.34 2.70
N GLU A 6 27.42 -19.28 3.18
CA GLU A 6 26.29 -19.78 2.42
C GLU A 6 25.46 -18.57 1.96
N SER A 7 25.37 -18.44 0.65
CA SER A 7 24.47 -17.49 0.01
C SER A 7 23.04 -17.91 0.34
N VAL A 8 22.47 -17.28 1.35
CA VAL A 8 21.01 -17.32 1.58
C VAL A 8 20.41 -16.78 0.28
N SER A 9 19.73 -17.62 -0.47
CA SER A 9 18.99 -17.23 -1.65
C SER A 9 17.90 -16.28 -1.20
N VAL A 10 18.12 -14.97 -1.37
CA VAL A 10 17.12 -13.94 -1.11
C VAL A 10 15.99 -14.21 -2.08
N VAL A 11 14.90 -14.80 -1.60
CA VAL A 11 13.66 -14.90 -2.39
C VAL A 11 13.19 -13.49 -2.63
N GLN A 12 13.37 -13.05 -3.88
CA GLN A 12 13.03 -11.68 -4.27
C GLN A 12 11.51 -11.54 -4.33
N THR A 13 11.00 -10.42 -3.85
CA THR A 13 9.60 -10.05 -4.02
C THR A 13 9.20 -10.16 -5.50
N PRO A 14 8.04 -10.74 -5.84
CA PRO A 14 7.66 -11.02 -7.22
C PRO A 14 7.55 -9.72 -8.04
N ILE A 15 8.21 -9.72 -9.18
CA ILE A 15 8.27 -8.60 -10.12
C ILE A 15 7.36 -8.91 -11.31
N ASN A 16 6.50 -7.97 -11.67
CA ASN A 16 5.66 -8.08 -12.85
C ASN A 16 6.48 -7.82 -14.12
N THR A 17 7.09 -8.87 -14.68
CA THR A 17 7.95 -8.79 -15.87
C THR A 17 7.18 -8.34 -17.11
N SER A 18 5.90 -8.68 -17.23
CA SER A 18 5.06 -8.27 -18.36
C SER A 18 4.88 -6.75 -18.38
N LEU A 19 4.56 -6.16 -17.22
CA LEU A 19 4.44 -4.70 -17.08
C LEU A 19 5.76 -3.99 -17.40
N ILE A 20 6.89 -4.52 -16.93
CA ILE A 20 8.20 -3.92 -17.20
C ILE A 20 8.52 -3.97 -18.71
N ASN A 21 8.25 -5.09 -19.38
CA ASN A 21 8.43 -5.21 -20.82
C ASN A 21 7.56 -4.21 -21.59
N GLU A 22 6.30 -4.01 -21.17
CA GLU A 22 5.41 -3.00 -21.74
C GLU A 22 6.04 -1.59 -21.59
N MET A 23 6.53 -1.25 -20.39
CA MET A 23 7.15 0.07 -20.15
C MET A 23 8.40 0.28 -20.98
N LEU A 24 9.26 -0.73 -21.13
CA LEU A 24 10.44 -0.66 -21.99
C LEU A 24 10.06 -0.49 -23.47
N ALA A 25 9.04 -1.18 -23.95
CA ALA A 25 8.55 -1.07 -25.31
C ALA A 25 7.97 0.33 -25.59
N LEU A 26 7.17 0.88 -24.66
CA LEU A 26 6.61 2.23 -24.76
C LEU A 26 7.69 3.30 -24.74
N HIS A 27 8.71 3.12 -23.88
CA HIS A 27 9.85 4.03 -23.84
C HIS A 27 10.63 4.05 -25.16
N LYS A 28 10.90 2.88 -25.73
CA LYS A 28 11.55 2.75 -27.05
C LYS A 28 10.78 3.41 -28.18
N GLN A 29 9.44 3.47 -28.06
CA GLN A 29 8.54 4.11 -29.04
C GLN A 29 8.30 5.59 -28.75
N GLU A 30 8.96 6.18 -27.74
CA GLU A 30 8.72 7.56 -27.26
C GLU A 30 7.25 7.82 -26.86
N ARG A 31 6.57 6.78 -26.37
CA ARG A 31 5.15 6.80 -25.97
C ARG A 31 4.95 6.47 -24.48
N LEU A 32 6.04 6.55 -23.70
CA LEU A 32 5.95 6.29 -22.26
C LEU A 32 5.04 7.36 -21.61
N PRO A 33 4.02 6.97 -20.85
CA PRO A 33 3.19 7.93 -20.12
C PRO A 33 4.05 8.72 -19.12
N HIS A 34 3.78 10.01 -18.98
CA HIS A 34 4.48 10.85 -18.00
C HIS A 34 4.11 10.53 -16.55
N ALA A 35 2.95 9.91 -16.31
CA ALA A 35 2.50 9.53 -14.97
C ALA A 35 1.81 8.16 -14.96
N ILE A 36 2.26 7.28 -14.08
CA ILE A 36 1.71 5.94 -13.90
C ILE A 36 1.38 5.75 -12.42
N LEU A 37 0.17 5.26 -12.14
CA LEU A 37 -0.27 4.85 -10.80
C LEU A 37 -0.30 3.33 -10.73
N LEU A 38 0.63 2.76 -9.96
CA LEU A 38 0.67 1.33 -9.66
C LEU A 38 -0.20 1.05 -8.44
N ILE A 39 -1.10 0.08 -8.57
CA ILE A 39 -2.03 -0.32 -7.53
C ILE A 39 -1.85 -1.82 -7.29
N ALA A 40 -1.77 -2.23 -6.03
CA ALA A 40 -1.78 -3.65 -5.67
C ALA A 40 -2.56 -3.86 -4.38
N PRO A 41 -3.31 -4.97 -4.25
CA PRO A 41 -3.98 -5.34 -3.01
C PRO A 41 -2.95 -5.41 -1.87
N PHE A 42 -3.28 -4.83 -0.71
CA PHE A 42 -2.40 -4.72 0.47
C PHE A 42 -1.05 -4.02 0.23
N GLY A 43 -0.86 -3.39 -0.93
CA GLY A 43 0.41 -2.77 -1.30
C GLY A 43 1.55 -3.73 -1.65
N PHE A 44 1.29 -5.05 -1.66
CA PHE A 44 2.33 -6.06 -1.88
C PHE A 44 3.03 -5.87 -3.23
N ALA A 45 4.34 -5.99 -3.21
CA ALA A 45 5.22 -5.85 -4.36
C ALA A 45 5.20 -4.48 -5.07
N LEU A 46 4.48 -3.47 -4.58
CA LEU A 46 4.43 -2.14 -5.22
C LEU A 46 5.80 -1.48 -5.30
N ARG A 47 6.50 -1.44 -4.17
CA ARG A 47 7.83 -0.83 -4.06
C ARG A 47 8.85 -1.53 -4.96
N CYS A 48 8.87 -2.87 -4.95
CA CYS A 48 9.78 -3.66 -5.78
C CYS A 48 9.50 -3.47 -7.26
N ASN A 49 8.21 -3.45 -7.67
CA ASN A 49 7.83 -3.22 -9.06
C ASN A 49 8.17 -1.80 -9.53
N ALA A 50 7.91 -0.77 -8.72
CA ALA A 50 8.27 0.61 -9.06
C ALA A 50 9.79 0.76 -9.23
N ARG A 51 10.58 0.19 -8.32
CA ARG A 51 12.04 0.18 -8.43
C ARG A 51 12.54 -0.62 -9.63
N ALA A 52 11.94 -1.77 -9.93
CA ALA A 52 12.29 -2.59 -11.09
C ALA A 52 12.01 -1.86 -12.41
N ILE A 53 10.88 -1.14 -12.51
CA ILE A 53 10.57 -0.27 -13.66
C ILE A 53 11.65 0.81 -13.80
N ALA A 54 11.97 1.53 -12.73
CA ALA A 54 12.99 2.58 -12.76
C ALA A 54 14.38 2.03 -13.16
N LYS A 55 14.79 0.91 -12.56
CA LYS A 55 16.06 0.23 -12.92
C LYS A 55 16.08 -0.18 -14.38
N SER A 56 14.99 -0.73 -14.91
CA SER A 56 14.92 -1.17 -16.31
C SER A 56 15.01 -0.01 -17.29
N LEU A 57 14.30 1.09 -17.01
CA LEU A 57 14.28 2.29 -17.85
C LEU A 57 15.59 3.08 -17.82
N LEU A 58 16.34 3.05 -16.73
CA LEU A 58 17.63 3.74 -16.60
C LEU A 58 18.82 2.82 -16.89
N CYS A 59 18.61 1.50 -17.01
CA CYS A 59 19.67 0.52 -17.29
C CYS A 59 20.27 0.75 -18.67
N GLN A 60 21.60 0.73 -18.77
CA GLN A 60 22.31 0.84 -20.06
C GLN A 60 21.96 -0.30 -21.02
N GLU A 61 21.71 -1.50 -20.50
CA GLU A 61 21.35 -2.70 -21.30
C GLU A 61 19.81 -2.82 -21.49
N ARG A 62 19.02 -1.92 -20.90
CA ARG A 62 17.55 -1.96 -20.92
C ARG A 62 17.00 -3.35 -20.50
N ALA A 63 17.72 -4.02 -19.61
CA ALA A 63 17.32 -5.34 -19.12
C ALA A 63 16.10 -5.23 -18.17
N VAL A 64 15.23 -6.24 -18.20
CA VAL A 64 14.13 -6.37 -17.25
C VAL A 64 14.68 -6.45 -15.83
N ASN A 65 14.15 -5.64 -14.92
CA ASN A 65 14.68 -5.43 -13.56
C ASN A 65 16.12 -4.87 -13.50
N GLY A 66 16.61 -4.31 -14.61
CA GLY A 66 17.99 -3.84 -14.75
C GLY A 66 19.02 -4.99 -14.81
N CYS A 67 20.19 -4.72 -15.36
CA CYS A 67 21.27 -5.73 -15.42
C CYS A 67 22.00 -5.94 -14.08
N GLY A 68 21.77 -5.08 -13.08
CA GLY A 68 22.38 -5.13 -11.75
C GLY A 68 23.86 -4.72 -11.67
N ARG A 69 24.58 -4.69 -12.80
CA ARG A 69 26.04 -4.46 -12.87
C ARG A 69 26.43 -3.08 -13.40
N CYS A 70 25.59 -2.43 -14.21
CA CYS A 70 25.90 -1.09 -14.71
C CYS A 70 25.74 -0.04 -13.61
N LYS A 71 26.47 1.08 -13.76
CA LYS A 71 26.45 2.19 -12.79
C LYS A 71 25.03 2.71 -12.51
N PRO A 72 24.16 2.95 -13.51
CA PRO A 72 22.77 3.33 -13.25
C PRO A 72 22.00 2.34 -12.36
N CYS A 73 22.10 1.02 -12.62
CA CYS A 73 21.43 0.02 -11.80
C CYS A 73 21.87 0.05 -10.34
N GLN A 74 23.17 0.17 -10.09
CA GLN A 74 23.74 0.25 -8.74
C GLN A 74 23.31 1.54 -8.04
N SER A 75 23.30 2.67 -8.77
CA SER A 75 22.91 3.97 -8.22
C SER A 75 21.41 4.05 -7.92
N VAL A 76 20.55 3.43 -8.72
CA VAL A 76 19.10 3.33 -8.41
C VAL A 76 18.89 2.47 -7.17
N GLU A 77 19.65 1.37 -7.01
CA GLU A 77 19.54 0.50 -5.84
C GLU A 77 19.89 1.23 -4.53
N SER A 78 20.89 2.11 -4.57
CA SER A 78 21.31 2.93 -3.43
C SER A 78 20.61 4.29 -3.32
N ASP A 79 19.53 4.53 -4.08
CA ASP A 79 18.80 5.81 -4.14
C ASP A 79 19.70 7.03 -4.45
N SER A 80 20.83 6.84 -5.15
CA SER A 80 21.86 7.87 -5.44
C SER A 80 21.97 8.27 -6.91
N HIS A 81 21.08 7.79 -7.79
CA HIS A 81 21.11 8.11 -9.22
C HIS A 81 20.65 9.55 -9.49
N GLY A 82 21.39 10.32 -10.28
CA GLY A 82 21.09 11.72 -10.56
C GLY A 82 19.77 11.97 -11.30
N ASP A 83 19.26 10.98 -12.04
CA ASP A 83 17.96 11.05 -12.74
C ASP A 83 16.87 10.15 -12.11
N TYR A 84 17.09 9.67 -10.89
CA TYR A 84 16.11 8.93 -10.11
C TYR A 84 15.94 9.55 -8.74
N ARG A 85 14.71 9.75 -8.33
CA ARG A 85 14.37 10.18 -6.97
C ARG A 85 13.20 9.39 -6.44
N ARG A 86 13.34 8.95 -5.20
CA ARG A 86 12.30 8.27 -4.43
C ARG A 86 11.77 9.18 -3.33
N ILE A 87 10.47 9.23 -3.18
CA ILE A 87 9.76 9.84 -2.05
C ILE A 87 8.96 8.75 -1.37
N ALA A 88 9.07 8.69 -0.05
CA ALA A 88 8.31 7.80 0.82
C ALA A 88 8.01 8.54 2.13
N PRO A 89 7.10 8.05 2.98
CA PRO A 89 6.96 8.56 4.33
C PRO A 89 8.32 8.58 5.04
N ALA A 90 8.64 9.69 5.71
CA ALA A 90 9.89 9.79 6.47
C ALA A 90 9.87 8.80 7.65
N GLU A 91 11.06 8.45 8.15
CA GLU A 91 11.20 7.55 9.29
C GLU A 91 10.35 8.02 10.48
N GLY A 92 9.56 7.12 11.04
CA GLY A 92 8.62 7.43 12.12
C GLY A 92 7.38 8.23 11.69
N LYS A 93 7.18 8.49 10.38
CA LYS A 93 5.99 9.16 9.85
C LYS A 93 5.19 8.23 8.96
N VAL A 94 3.87 8.36 9.02
CA VAL A 94 2.94 7.57 8.19
C VAL A 94 2.47 8.32 6.95
N SER A 95 2.77 9.62 6.84
CA SER A 95 2.30 10.46 5.74
C SER A 95 3.46 11.14 4.99
N ILE A 96 3.22 11.48 3.73
CA ILE A 96 4.13 12.24 2.88
C ILE A 96 3.72 13.73 2.95
N GLY A 97 4.63 14.57 3.41
CA GLY A 97 4.43 16.02 3.54
C GLY A 97 4.59 16.78 2.24
N VAL A 98 4.08 18.02 2.21
CA VAL A 98 4.13 18.89 1.02
C VAL A 98 5.56 19.23 0.58
N ASP A 99 6.48 19.41 1.52
CA ASP A 99 7.86 19.77 1.19
C ASP A 99 8.61 18.64 0.50
N GLN A 100 8.35 17.38 0.89
CA GLN A 100 8.90 16.22 0.21
C GLN A 100 8.45 16.17 -1.27
N VAL A 101 7.15 16.44 -1.52
CA VAL A 101 6.58 16.44 -2.87
C VAL A 101 7.12 17.60 -3.69
N ARG A 102 7.23 18.81 -3.11
CA ARG A 102 7.84 19.98 -3.81
C ARG A 102 9.25 19.68 -4.27
N VAL A 103 10.10 19.11 -3.40
CA VAL A 103 11.46 18.68 -3.77
C VAL A 103 11.45 17.67 -4.91
N GLY A 104 10.45 16.77 -4.97
CA GLY A 104 10.27 15.85 -6.09
C GLY A 104 9.83 16.53 -7.38
N CYS A 105 8.91 17.51 -7.30
CA CYS A 105 8.47 18.31 -8.45
C CYS A 105 9.64 19.14 -9.02
N ASP A 106 10.41 19.79 -8.16
CA ASP A 106 11.60 20.55 -8.58
C ASP A 106 12.65 19.64 -9.24
N PHE A 107 12.79 18.42 -8.75
CA PHE A 107 13.70 17.43 -9.34
C PHE A 107 13.30 17.05 -10.77
N VAL A 108 12.03 16.77 -11.05
CA VAL A 108 11.58 16.40 -12.41
C VAL A 108 11.54 17.60 -13.36
N ALA A 109 11.48 18.82 -12.84
CA ALA A 109 11.55 20.03 -13.64
C ALA A 109 12.96 20.33 -14.19
N GLN A 110 14.00 19.71 -13.63
CA GLN A 110 15.38 19.86 -14.10
C GLN A 110 15.64 18.96 -15.31
N THR A 111 16.58 19.34 -16.17
CA THR A 111 17.04 18.51 -17.29
C THR A 111 17.72 17.23 -16.78
N SER A 112 17.55 16.10 -17.47
CA SER A 112 18.26 14.86 -17.14
C SER A 112 19.78 15.04 -17.32
N GLY A 113 20.55 14.48 -16.40
CA GLY A 113 22.01 14.62 -16.43
C GLY A 113 22.75 13.42 -17.00
N TYR A 114 22.16 12.24 -16.99
CA TYR A 114 22.81 10.97 -17.35
C TYR A 114 22.10 10.21 -18.46
N GLY A 115 20.92 10.62 -18.86
CA GLY A 115 20.09 9.91 -19.85
C GLY A 115 18.98 10.81 -20.39
N ASP A 116 18.01 10.18 -21.03
CA ASP A 116 16.91 10.85 -21.68
C ASP A 116 15.70 11.03 -20.77
N LEU A 117 15.70 10.40 -19.57
CA LEU A 117 14.52 10.27 -18.73
C LEU A 117 14.84 10.55 -17.27
N LYS A 118 14.04 11.42 -16.63
CA LYS A 118 13.99 11.55 -15.17
C LYS A 118 12.85 10.74 -14.60
N ILE A 119 13.09 10.06 -13.47
CA ILE A 119 12.08 9.23 -12.81
C ILE A 119 11.91 9.67 -11.36
N LEU A 120 10.68 10.06 -11.03
CA LEU A 120 10.24 10.32 -9.67
C LEU A 120 9.33 9.18 -9.22
N THR A 121 9.68 8.46 -8.17
CA THR A 121 8.83 7.47 -7.54
C THR A 121 8.25 8.02 -6.24
N VAL A 122 6.93 7.99 -6.08
CA VAL A 122 6.24 8.35 -4.84
C VAL A 122 5.62 7.07 -4.26
N GLU A 123 6.29 6.50 -3.26
CA GLU A 123 5.85 5.26 -2.60
C GLU A 123 4.78 5.55 -1.55
N GLY A 124 3.59 4.98 -1.75
CA GLY A 124 2.43 5.24 -0.90
C GLY A 124 1.83 6.62 -1.17
N ALA A 125 1.54 6.92 -2.44
CA ALA A 125 0.91 8.19 -2.83
C ALA A 125 -0.45 8.43 -2.14
N ASP A 126 -1.15 7.36 -1.77
CA ASP A 126 -2.35 7.37 -0.95
C ASP A 126 -2.10 7.83 0.51
N LYS A 127 -0.84 7.98 0.92
CA LYS A 127 -0.41 8.53 2.22
C LYS A 127 0.01 10.01 2.13
N MET A 128 -0.12 10.64 0.96
CA MET A 128 0.14 12.08 0.83
C MET A 128 -0.89 12.89 1.62
N THR A 129 -0.41 13.94 2.29
CA THR A 129 -1.32 14.96 2.84
C THR A 129 -2.03 15.69 1.70
N VAL A 130 -3.18 16.32 1.98
CA VAL A 130 -3.92 17.11 0.97
C VAL A 130 -3.05 18.20 0.32
N PRO A 131 -2.27 18.99 1.09
CA PRO A 131 -1.34 19.96 0.50
C PRO A 131 -0.26 19.32 -0.38
N ALA A 132 0.23 18.10 -0.01
CA ALA A 132 1.20 17.35 -0.81
C ALA A 132 0.60 16.89 -2.14
N ALA A 133 -0.61 16.31 -2.10
CA ALA A 133 -1.34 15.90 -3.30
C ALA A 133 -1.59 17.08 -4.25
N ASN A 134 -2.02 18.21 -3.71
CA ASN A 134 -2.26 19.42 -4.50
C ASN A 134 -0.96 19.99 -5.13
N ALA A 135 0.17 19.91 -4.43
CA ALA A 135 1.47 20.35 -4.96
C ALA A 135 1.91 19.52 -6.18
N LEU A 136 1.51 18.24 -6.25
CA LEU A 136 1.85 17.36 -7.37
C LEU A 136 1.01 17.65 -8.63
N LEU A 137 -0.20 18.21 -8.49
CA LEU A 137 -1.16 18.36 -9.60
C LEU A 137 -0.58 19.14 -10.78
N LYS A 138 0.11 20.26 -10.52
CA LYS A 138 0.70 21.07 -11.60
C LYS A 138 1.70 20.26 -12.44
N THR A 139 2.55 19.46 -11.79
CA THR A 139 3.54 18.63 -12.48
C THR A 139 2.88 17.49 -13.27
N LEU A 140 1.73 16.98 -12.81
CA LEU A 140 0.94 15.98 -13.53
C LEU A 140 0.18 16.56 -14.72
N GLU A 141 -0.22 17.85 -14.67
CA GLU A 141 -0.92 18.53 -15.75
C GLU A 141 0.04 18.99 -16.86
N GLU A 142 1.18 19.52 -16.45
CA GLU A 142 2.19 20.12 -17.34
C GLU A 142 3.56 19.48 -17.06
N PRO A 143 3.78 18.23 -17.51
CA PRO A 143 5.06 17.56 -17.28
C PRO A 143 6.18 18.30 -17.98
N GLN A 144 7.24 18.61 -17.23
CA GLN A 144 8.41 19.29 -17.76
C GLN A 144 9.41 18.26 -18.28
N GLY A 145 9.89 18.46 -19.52
CA GLY A 145 10.90 17.61 -20.12
C GLY A 145 10.46 16.14 -20.30
N ASN A 146 11.44 15.26 -20.47
CA ASN A 146 11.18 13.81 -20.52
C ASN A 146 11.25 13.23 -19.09
N SER A 147 10.10 13.12 -18.45
CA SER A 147 10.00 12.65 -17.07
C SER A 147 8.90 11.60 -16.90
N LEU A 148 9.12 10.67 -15.97
CA LEU A 148 8.16 9.66 -15.53
C LEU A 148 7.89 9.83 -14.04
N ILE A 149 6.64 9.99 -13.67
CA ILE A 149 6.18 9.99 -12.28
C ILE A 149 5.52 8.65 -12.01
N LEU A 150 6.15 7.84 -11.16
CA LEU A 150 5.62 6.55 -10.70
C LEU A 150 4.99 6.75 -9.33
N LEU A 151 3.67 6.69 -9.26
CA LEU A 151 2.93 6.68 -7.99
C LEU A 151 2.61 5.24 -7.61
N THR A 152 2.76 4.88 -6.36
CA THR A 152 2.25 3.60 -5.85
C THR A 152 1.16 3.86 -4.82
N ALA A 153 0.10 3.07 -4.82
CA ALA A 153 -0.97 3.15 -3.85
C ALA A 153 -1.56 1.79 -3.54
N GLU A 154 -1.79 1.54 -2.27
CA GLU A 154 -2.54 0.38 -1.80
C GLU A 154 -4.03 0.57 -2.10
N PHE A 155 -4.53 1.78 -1.86
CA PHE A 155 -5.92 2.14 -2.06
C PHE A 155 -6.06 3.31 -3.05
N SER A 156 -6.41 3.01 -4.30
CA SER A 156 -6.60 4.06 -5.32
C SER A 156 -7.69 5.06 -4.95
N TRP A 157 -8.75 4.62 -4.26
CA TRP A 157 -9.84 5.48 -3.81
C TRP A 157 -9.42 6.52 -2.74
N ALA A 158 -8.28 6.29 -2.05
CA ALA A 158 -7.74 7.24 -1.08
C ALA A 158 -7.03 8.44 -1.74
N LEU A 159 -6.70 8.32 -3.02
CA LEU A 159 -6.16 9.42 -3.80
C LEU A 159 -7.27 10.36 -4.30
N PRO A 160 -7.03 11.68 -4.36
CA PRO A 160 -7.93 12.61 -5.02
C PRO A 160 -8.24 12.17 -6.47
N ALA A 161 -9.50 12.34 -6.90
CA ALA A 161 -9.91 12.02 -8.26
C ALA A 161 -9.08 12.81 -9.31
N THR A 162 -8.65 14.02 -8.96
CA THR A 162 -7.79 14.89 -9.77
C THR A 162 -6.41 14.29 -10.07
N ILE A 163 -5.81 13.53 -9.15
CA ILE A 163 -4.57 12.77 -9.38
C ILE A 163 -4.88 11.55 -10.23
N ARG A 164 -5.90 10.76 -9.84
CA ARG A 164 -6.23 9.52 -10.53
C ARG A 164 -6.56 9.71 -12.01
N SER A 165 -7.23 10.82 -12.37
CA SER A 165 -7.59 11.12 -13.76
C SER A 165 -6.41 11.51 -14.65
N ARG A 166 -5.26 11.90 -14.05
CA ARG A 166 -4.05 12.31 -14.75
C ARG A 166 -2.98 11.23 -14.82
N CYS A 167 -3.22 10.10 -14.17
CA CYS A 167 -2.29 8.98 -14.15
C CYS A 167 -2.84 7.80 -14.94
N GLN A 168 -1.98 7.14 -15.71
CA GLN A 168 -2.31 5.85 -16.26
C GLN A 168 -2.29 4.79 -15.13
N GLN A 169 -3.45 4.25 -14.80
CA GLN A 169 -3.56 3.27 -13.72
C GLN A 169 -3.14 1.88 -14.22
N ARG A 170 -2.33 1.20 -13.45
CA ARG A 170 -1.87 -0.17 -13.65
C ARG A 170 -2.05 -0.98 -12.39
N ILE A 171 -2.79 -2.06 -12.47
CA ILE A 171 -2.96 -3.00 -11.36
C ILE A 171 -1.85 -4.04 -11.46
N ILE A 172 -1.06 -4.17 -10.40
CA ILE A 172 -0.07 -5.24 -10.27
C ILE A 172 -0.84 -6.54 -10.07
N GLN A 173 -0.61 -7.49 -10.96
CA GLN A 173 -1.24 -8.81 -10.87
C GLN A 173 -0.78 -9.54 -9.62
N GLN A 174 -1.72 -10.22 -9.00
CA GLN A 174 -1.42 -11.08 -7.85
C GLN A 174 -0.47 -12.20 -8.28
N PRO A 175 0.62 -12.44 -7.53
CA PRO A 175 1.50 -13.56 -7.82
C PRO A 175 0.79 -14.90 -7.63
N GLU A 176 1.29 -15.93 -8.30
CA GLU A 176 0.82 -17.31 -8.09
C GLU A 176 1.05 -17.76 -6.64
N ARG A 177 0.19 -18.63 -6.15
CA ARG A 177 0.23 -19.18 -4.80
C ARG A 177 1.62 -19.69 -4.39
N ALA A 178 2.27 -20.46 -5.26
CA ALA A 178 3.59 -21.01 -5.00
C ALA A 178 4.65 -19.93 -4.74
N VAL A 179 4.55 -18.77 -5.42
CA VAL A 179 5.44 -17.63 -5.22
C VAL A 179 5.21 -16.96 -3.88
N LEU A 180 3.95 -16.81 -3.46
CA LEU A 180 3.60 -16.26 -2.16
C LEU A 180 4.08 -17.15 -1.01
N GLU A 181 3.89 -18.47 -1.13
CA GLU A 181 4.35 -19.46 -0.14
C GLU A 181 5.87 -19.47 -0.01
N ALA A 182 6.60 -19.43 -1.13
CA ALA A 182 8.07 -19.34 -1.14
C ALA A 182 8.55 -18.03 -0.49
N PHE A 183 7.88 -16.90 -0.78
CA PHE A 183 8.18 -15.61 -0.17
C PHE A 183 7.97 -15.65 1.35
N LEU A 184 6.83 -16.16 1.83
CA LEU A 184 6.53 -16.29 3.26
C LEU A 184 7.54 -17.18 3.98
N THR A 185 7.88 -18.32 3.40
CA THR A 185 8.88 -19.23 3.96
C THR A 185 10.24 -18.56 4.13
N SER A 186 10.67 -17.76 3.15
CA SER A 186 11.94 -17.02 3.23
C SER A 186 11.94 -15.91 4.28
N HIS A 187 10.77 -15.42 4.69
CA HIS A 187 10.60 -14.43 5.75
C HIS A 187 10.28 -15.06 7.13
N GLY A 188 10.53 -16.35 7.28
CA GLY A 188 10.37 -17.05 8.58
C GLY A 188 8.91 -17.26 8.99
N GLN A 189 7.95 -17.01 8.09
CA GLN A 189 6.55 -17.33 8.32
C GLN A 189 6.29 -18.79 7.95
N GLY A 190 5.64 -19.54 8.85
CA GLY A 190 5.40 -20.97 8.67
C GLY A 190 4.62 -21.27 7.39
N ALA A 191 4.80 -22.50 6.88
CA ALA A 191 4.09 -22.96 5.69
C ALA A 191 2.57 -22.78 5.86
N ALA A 192 1.97 -22.10 4.89
CA ALA A 192 0.52 -21.99 4.80
C ALA A 192 -0.07 -23.41 4.71
N ASN A 193 -1.14 -23.67 5.45
CA ASN A 193 -1.85 -24.94 5.29
C ASN A 193 -2.72 -24.88 4.01
N ASN A 194 -3.13 -26.04 3.50
CA ASN A 194 -3.94 -26.13 2.29
C ASN A 194 -5.32 -25.44 2.39
N GLN A 195 -5.71 -24.98 3.58
CA GLN A 195 -6.95 -24.25 3.83
C GLN A 195 -6.78 -22.72 3.78
N THR A 196 -5.54 -22.21 3.73
CA THR A 196 -5.27 -20.76 3.63
C THR A 196 -5.65 -20.27 2.24
N SER A 197 -6.52 -19.27 2.14
CA SER A 197 -6.92 -18.70 0.86
C SER A 197 -5.76 -17.93 0.21
N ASP A 198 -5.79 -17.76 -1.12
CA ASP A 198 -4.78 -16.95 -1.84
C ASP A 198 -4.81 -15.49 -1.39
N TYR A 199 -5.98 -14.99 -0.99
CA TYR A 199 -6.14 -13.68 -0.40
C TYR A 199 -5.42 -13.54 0.94
N ASP A 200 -5.54 -14.53 1.82
CA ASP A 200 -4.83 -14.55 3.10
C ASP A 200 -3.32 -14.67 2.91
N LEU A 201 -2.88 -15.47 1.95
CA LEU A 201 -1.47 -15.58 1.59
C LEU A 201 -0.89 -14.26 1.11
N LEU A 202 -1.59 -13.57 0.21
CA LEU A 202 -1.16 -12.27 -0.31
C LEU A 202 -1.05 -11.24 0.81
N ARG A 203 -2.02 -11.23 1.73
CA ARG A 203 -2.02 -10.37 2.90
C ARG A 203 -0.85 -10.67 3.84
N MET A 204 -0.60 -11.94 4.15
CA MET A 204 0.54 -12.35 4.97
C MET A 204 1.86 -11.92 4.34
N ALA A 205 1.99 -12.10 3.02
CA ALA A 205 3.16 -11.67 2.26
C ALA A 205 3.35 -10.14 2.30
N ALA A 206 2.28 -9.36 2.16
CA ALA A 206 2.33 -7.91 2.27
C ALA A 206 2.77 -7.46 3.67
N ASN A 207 2.24 -8.07 4.72
CA ASN A 207 2.63 -7.77 6.09
C ASN A 207 4.10 -8.12 6.36
N ALA A 208 4.59 -9.24 5.82
CA ALA A 208 6.00 -9.64 5.92
C ALA A 208 6.92 -8.65 5.17
N GLU A 209 6.54 -8.21 3.97
CA GLU A 209 7.31 -7.23 3.17
C GLU A 209 7.47 -5.89 3.89
N TYR A 210 6.41 -5.42 4.54
CA TYR A 210 6.40 -4.10 5.21
C TYR A 210 6.76 -4.15 6.70
N ALA A 211 7.16 -5.33 7.23
CA ALA A 211 7.48 -5.56 8.64
C ALA A 211 6.37 -5.10 9.62
N ARG A 212 5.10 -5.34 9.25
CA ARG A 212 3.91 -4.97 10.04
C ARG A 212 3.17 -6.14 10.71
N PRO A 213 3.77 -7.31 10.98
CA PRO A 213 3.01 -8.46 11.48
C PRO A 213 2.35 -8.15 12.83
N GLN A 214 3.01 -7.44 13.73
CA GLN A 214 2.52 -7.22 15.10
C GLN A 214 1.23 -6.40 15.17
N LEU A 215 1.13 -5.29 14.43
CA LEU A 215 -0.06 -4.44 14.47
C LEU A 215 -1.26 -5.09 13.80
N PHE A 216 -1.03 -5.84 12.71
CA PHE A 216 -2.10 -6.58 12.06
C PHE A 216 -2.59 -7.74 12.93
N GLU A 217 -1.70 -8.53 13.55
CA GLU A 217 -2.06 -9.61 14.47
C GLU A 217 -2.86 -9.07 15.66
N LEU A 218 -2.45 -7.92 16.19
CA LEU A 218 -3.20 -7.22 17.23
C LEU A 218 -4.60 -6.81 16.74
N ALA A 219 -4.70 -6.20 15.57
CA ALA A 219 -5.98 -5.77 14.99
C ALA A 219 -6.92 -6.96 14.69
N ASP A 220 -6.41 -8.06 14.13
CA ASP A 220 -7.18 -9.28 13.85
C ASP A 220 -7.63 -9.98 15.14
N SER A 221 -6.76 -10.02 16.16
CA SER A 221 -7.07 -10.55 17.48
C SER A 221 -8.19 -9.74 18.16
N VAL A 222 -8.07 -8.42 18.17
CA VAL A 222 -9.08 -7.51 18.75
C VAL A 222 -10.39 -7.62 17.98
N LEU A 223 -10.37 -7.59 16.64
CA LEU A 223 -11.55 -7.76 15.82
C LEU A 223 -12.26 -9.09 16.12
N THR A 224 -11.52 -10.19 16.08
CA THR A 224 -12.07 -11.53 16.29
C THR A 224 -12.65 -11.69 17.70
N ALA A 225 -11.96 -11.16 18.72
CA ALA A 225 -12.42 -11.23 20.10
C ALA A 225 -13.68 -10.39 20.35
N LEU A 226 -13.78 -9.19 19.76
CA LEU A 226 -14.97 -8.33 19.84
C LEU A 226 -16.16 -8.95 19.08
N LEU A 227 -15.96 -9.46 17.87
CA LEU A 227 -16.98 -10.11 17.08
C LEU A 227 -17.51 -11.39 17.77
N ALA A 228 -16.65 -12.11 18.46
CA ALA A 228 -17.01 -13.31 19.25
C ALA A 228 -17.53 -12.99 20.65
N GLN A 229 -17.64 -11.69 21.02
CA GLN A 229 -18.05 -11.22 22.36
C GLN A 229 -17.16 -11.77 23.50
N LYS A 230 -15.90 -12.10 23.21
CA LYS A 230 -14.91 -12.60 24.18
C LYS A 230 -14.07 -11.50 24.82
N MET A 231 -14.21 -10.26 24.35
CA MET A 231 -13.52 -9.08 24.83
C MET A 231 -14.53 -7.90 24.91
N ASN A 232 -14.40 -7.08 25.94
CA ASN A 232 -15.20 -5.86 26.02
C ASN A 232 -14.50 -4.67 25.33
N VAL A 233 -15.27 -3.59 25.07
CA VAL A 233 -14.78 -2.40 24.36
C VAL A 233 -13.61 -1.72 25.09
N SER A 234 -13.63 -1.70 26.44
CA SER A 234 -12.60 -1.04 27.22
C SER A 234 -11.26 -1.81 27.17
N GLU A 235 -11.31 -3.14 27.18
CA GLU A 235 -10.13 -4.00 27.02
C GLU A 235 -9.54 -3.88 25.62
N ALA A 236 -10.39 -3.86 24.58
CA ALA A 236 -9.97 -3.66 23.20
C ALA A 236 -9.31 -2.29 23.00
N TYR A 237 -9.92 -1.25 23.55
CA TYR A 237 -9.35 0.10 23.54
C TYR A 237 -7.98 0.15 24.21
N ALA A 238 -7.82 -0.47 25.38
CA ALA A 238 -6.56 -0.49 26.12
C ALA A 238 -5.41 -1.11 25.29
N GLN A 239 -5.71 -2.11 24.44
CA GLN A 239 -4.72 -2.72 23.55
C GLN A 239 -4.33 -1.82 22.36
N LEU A 240 -5.24 -0.98 21.88
CA LEU A 240 -5.01 -0.12 20.70
C LEU A 240 -4.51 1.28 21.03
N GLN A 241 -4.69 1.78 22.26
CA GLN A 241 -4.44 3.18 22.63
C GLN A 241 -2.99 3.67 22.38
N GLY A 242 -2.00 2.77 22.39
CA GLY A 242 -0.59 3.09 22.16
C GLY A 242 -0.18 3.16 20.70
N THR A 243 -1.08 2.81 19.77
CA THR A 243 -0.77 2.65 18.34
C THR A 243 -1.04 3.93 17.53
N ASP A 244 -0.56 3.98 16.30
CA ASP A 244 -0.88 5.07 15.36
C ASP A 244 -2.30 4.90 14.80
N PRO A 245 -3.16 5.94 14.84
CA PRO A 245 -4.56 5.85 14.39
C PRO A 245 -4.72 5.43 12.93
N LEU A 246 -3.90 5.96 12.04
CA LEU A 246 -4.00 5.68 10.62
C LEU A 246 -3.62 4.21 10.34
N GLU A 247 -2.52 3.74 10.93
CA GLU A 247 -2.07 2.36 10.77
C GLU A 247 -3.03 1.37 11.43
N THR A 248 -3.58 1.71 12.59
CA THR A 248 -4.53 0.85 13.31
C THR A 248 -5.84 0.71 12.56
N VAL A 249 -6.44 1.80 12.09
CA VAL A 249 -7.67 1.74 11.29
C VAL A 249 -7.42 1.02 9.96
N SER A 250 -6.25 1.20 9.34
CA SER A 250 -5.86 0.45 8.14
C SER A 250 -5.75 -1.05 8.42
N SER A 251 -5.10 -1.45 9.52
CA SER A 251 -4.96 -2.85 9.91
C SER A 251 -6.31 -3.49 10.29
N LEU A 252 -7.19 -2.75 10.97
CA LEU A 252 -8.55 -3.20 11.27
C LEU A 252 -9.39 -3.37 10.01
N LEU A 253 -9.26 -2.45 9.04
CA LEU A 253 -9.93 -2.58 7.75
C LEU A 253 -9.48 -3.85 7.02
N GLN A 254 -8.20 -4.13 6.98
CA GLN A 254 -7.65 -5.37 6.41
C GLN A 254 -8.15 -6.62 7.14
N ALA A 255 -8.24 -6.57 8.48
CA ALA A 255 -8.78 -7.68 9.28
C ALA A 255 -10.27 -7.93 8.98
N VAL A 256 -11.07 -6.87 8.81
CA VAL A 256 -12.48 -6.98 8.39
C VAL A 256 -12.60 -7.57 6.99
N GLU A 257 -11.80 -7.14 6.02
CA GLU A 257 -11.77 -7.69 4.66
C GLU A 257 -11.46 -9.19 4.66
N THR A 258 -10.53 -9.61 5.53
CA THR A 258 -10.23 -11.03 5.74
C THR A 258 -11.43 -11.79 6.31
N SER A 259 -12.08 -11.22 7.31
CA SER A 259 -13.26 -11.83 7.92
C SER A 259 -14.41 -11.93 6.91
N CYS A 260 -14.61 -10.92 6.04
CA CYS A 260 -15.56 -11.00 4.94
C CYS A 260 -15.27 -12.19 4.01
N SER A 261 -14.01 -12.41 3.65
CA SER A 261 -13.62 -13.54 2.79
C SER A 261 -13.87 -14.89 3.45
N ARG A 262 -13.64 -15.00 4.77
CA ARG A 262 -13.94 -16.23 5.55
C ARG A 262 -15.44 -16.49 5.62
N GLU A 263 -16.26 -15.48 5.93
CA GLU A 263 -17.72 -15.61 6.04
C GLU A 263 -18.39 -15.86 4.68
N ALA A 264 -17.87 -15.29 3.60
CA ALA A 264 -18.33 -15.60 2.24
C ALA A 264 -18.20 -17.09 1.91
N ASN A 265 -17.13 -17.73 2.38
CA ASN A 265 -16.90 -19.17 2.23
C ASN A 265 -17.79 -20.01 3.19
N ALA A 266 -18.17 -19.47 4.34
CA ALA A 266 -19.02 -20.13 5.33
C ALA A 266 -20.52 -19.99 5.05
N LEU A 267 -20.94 -19.19 4.05
CA LEU A 267 -22.33 -18.91 3.66
C LEU A 267 -23.18 -18.24 4.75
N ASP A 268 -22.56 -17.56 5.72
CA ASP A 268 -23.28 -16.73 6.71
C ASP A 268 -23.55 -15.33 6.13
N THR A 269 -24.68 -15.21 5.43
CA THR A 269 -25.04 -14.00 4.69
C THR A 269 -25.28 -12.79 5.60
N LEU A 270 -25.87 -12.98 6.78
CA LEU A 270 -26.16 -11.86 7.69
C LEU A 270 -24.88 -11.27 8.27
N ARG A 271 -23.99 -12.13 8.71
CA ARG A 271 -22.69 -11.73 9.25
C ARG A 271 -21.80 -11.10 8.19
N LEU A 272 -21.82 -11.63 6.98
CA LEU A 272 -21.11 -11.04 5.84
C LEU A 272 -21.60 -9.62 5.52
N LEU A 273 -22.92 -9.40 5.49
CA LEU A 273 -23.49 -8.07 5.26
C LEU A 273 -23.05 -7.07 6.33
N ALA A 274 -23.11 -7.46 7.61
CA ALA A 274 -22.66 -6.63 8.72
C ALA A 274 -21.16 -6.26 8.64
N LEU A 275 -20.31 -7.20 8.23
CA LEU A 275 -18.89 -6.95 8.02
C LEU A 275 -18.64 -6.02 6.82
N LEU A 276 -19.39 -6.15 5.73
CA LEU A 276 -19.30 -5.27 4.57
C LEU A 276 -19.69 -3.82 4.90
N GLU A 277 -20.69 -3.63 5.74
CA GLU A 277 -21.07 -2.30 6.22
C GLU A 277 -19.98 -1.71 7.14
N LEU A 278 -19.42 -2.51 8.05
CA LEU A 278 -18.30 -2.11 8.89
C LEU A 278 -17.08 -1.72 8.03
N GLN A 279 -16.78 -2.48 6.98
CA GLN A 279 -15.73 -2.17 6.02
C GLN A 279 -15.92 -0.78 5.39
N GLN A 280 -17.14 -0.44 4.97
CA GLN A 280 -17.44 0.88 4.39
C GLN A 280 -17.19 2.01 5.40
N VAL A 281 -17.59 1.82 6.67
CA VAL A 281 -17.39 2.81 7.74
C VAL A 281 -15.89 2.99 8.02
N LEU A 282 -15.15 1.90 8.21
CA LEU A 282 -13.69 1.98 8.43
C LEU A 282 -12.96 2.61 7.25
N GLY A 283 -13.35 2.29 6.01
CA GLY A 283 -12.81 2.91 4.81
C GLY A 283 -13.06 4.42 4.74
N ALA A 284 -14.24 4.88 5.15
CA ALA A 284 -14.55 6.31 5.23
C ALA A 284 -13.80 7.02 6.37
N LEU A 285 -13.66 6.37 7.53
CA LEU A 285 -12.83 6.88 8.63
C LEU A 285 -11.37 7.00 8.20
N LEU A 286 -10.83 6.00 7.53
CA LEU A 286 -9.46 6.02 7.02
C LEU A 286 -9.24 7.16 6.02
N ARG A 287 -10.21 7.42 5.12
CA ARG A 287 -10.18 8.59 4.22
C ARG A 287 -10.12 9.90 4.99
N ARG A 288 -10.96 10.08 6.02
CA ARG A 288 -10.96 11.31 6.84
C ARG A 288 -9.64 11.50 7.60
N LEU A 289 -9.09 10.43 8.18
CA LEU A 289 -7.78 10.48 8.84
C LEU A 289 -6.67 10.91 7.87
N ARG A 290 -6.66 10.39 6.66
CA ARG A 290 -5.70 10.77 5.61
C ARG A 290 -5.86 12.22 5.14
N LEU A 291 -7.07 12.76 5.17
CA LEU A 291 -7.36 14.16 4.85
C LEU A 291 -6.97 15.13 5.99
N GLY A 292 -6.40 14.64 7.08
CA GLY A 292 -5.95 15.46 8.21
C GLY A 292 -7.06 15.80 9.21
N SER A 293 -8.25 15.25 9.07
CA SER A 293 -9.32 15.33 10.08
C SER A 293 -9.03 14.29 11.17
N THR A 294 -8.23 14.65 12.15
CA THR A 294 -7.92 13.77 13.29
C THR A 294 -8.86 14.03 14.43
N PRO A 295 -9.91 13.19 14.65
CA PRO A 295 -10.59 13.18 15.94
C PRO A 295 -9.58 12.82 17.05
N ALA A 296 -9.88 13.18 18.29
CA ALA A 296 -9.04 12.77 19.42
C ALA A 296 -8.82 11.25 19.37
N LYS A 297 -7.58 10.79 19.44
CA LYS A 297 -7.21 9.36 19.30
C LYS A 297 -8.06 8.45 20.19
N GLU A 298 -8.30 8.88 21.40
CA GLU A 298 -9.09 8.17 22.41
C GLU A 298 -10.54 7.94 21.94
N GLY A 299 -11.18 8.98 21.45
CA GLY A 299 -12.55 8.88 20.93
C GLY A 299 -12.65 8.02 19.70
N LEU A 300 -11.66 8.08 18.79
CA LEU A 300 -11.63 7.30 17.58
C LEU A 300 -11.55 5.78 17.87
N PHE A 301 -10.59 5.36 18.68
CA PHE A 301 -10.40 3.93 18.99
C PHE A 301 -11.59 3.37 19.77
N TYR A 302 -12.09 4.13 20.73
CA TYR A 302 -13.27 3.71 21.49
C TYR A 302 -14.48 3.54 20.58
N HIS A 303 -14.69 4.50 19.67
CA HIS A 303 -15.78 4.44 18.68
C HIS A 303 -15.64 3.22 17.75
N VAL A 304 -14.45 2.98 17.19
CA VAL A 304 -14.21 1.82 16.32
C VAL A 304 -14.43 0.50 17.06
N CYS A 305 -13.92 0.36 18.28
CA CYS A 305 -14.16 -0.85 19.10
C CYS A 305 -15.65 -1.05 19.40
N THR A 306 -16.38 0.04 19.64
CA THR A 306 -17.84 0.02 19.87
C THR A 306 -18.57 -0.47 18.62
N LEU A 307 -18.25 0.03 17.44
CA LEU A 307 -18.84 -0.42 16.17
C LEU A 307 -18.62 -1.92 15.96
N ILE A 308 -17.41 -2.41 16.16
CA ILE A 308 -17.09 -3.84 16.01
C ILE A 308 -17.88 -4.69 17.00
N ALA A 309 -18.01 -4.24 18.26
CA ALA A 309 -18.77 -4.96 19.28
C ALA A 309 -20.28 -5.01 18.96
N HIS A 310 -20.87 -3.94 18.38
CA HIS A 310 -22.25 -3.94 17.91
C HIS A 310 -22.46 -4.92 16.76
N VAL A 311 -21.54 -4.98 15.79
CA VAL A 311 -21.56 -5.98 14.71
C VAL A 311 -21.52 -7.40 15.30
N GLY A 312 -20.69 -7.65 16.31
CA GLY A 312 -20.61 -8.95 16.99
C GLY A 312 -21.91 -9.36 17.70
N ARG A 313 -22.78 -8.39 18.04
CA ARG A 313 -24.12 -8.62 18.65
C ARG A 313 -25.26 -8.64 17.62
N ASN A 314 -24.95 -8.56 16.33
CA ASN A 314 -25.92 -8.34 15.25
C ASN A 314 -26.76 -7.07 15.43
N ASP A 315 -26.22 -6.06 16.11
CA ASP A 315 -26.83 -4.75 16.31
C ASP A 315 -26.18 -3.73 15.37
N MET A 316 -26.88 -3.38 14.30
CA MET A 316 -26.36 -2.49 13.26
C MET A 316 -26.65 -1.00 13.53
N THR A 317 -27.34 -0.66 14.61
CA THR A 317 -27.77 0.73 14.89
C THR A 317 -26.61 1.72 14.94
N ALA A 318 -25.51 1.36 15.61
CA ALA A 318 -24.31 2.20 15.72
C ALA A 318 -23.57 2.32 14.37
N VAL A 319 -23.59 1.27 13.56
CA VAL A 319 -22.97 1.27 12.21
C VAL A 319 -23.77 2.18 11.28
N ASP A 320 -25.11 2.09 11.29
CA ASP A 320 -26.00 2.93 10.49
C ASP A 320 -25.89 4.41 10.87
N GLU A 321 -25.80 4.72 12.17
CA GLU A 321 -25.58 6.09 12.64
C GLU A 321 -24.23 6.63 12.15
N SER A 322 -23.17 5.84 12.25
CA SER A 322 -21.85 6.20 11.76
C SER A 322 -21.82 6.39 10.23
N ARG A 323 -22.54 5.57 9.47
CA ARG A 323 -22.69 5.76 8.01
C ARG A 323 -23.32 7.10 7.69
N ARG A 324 -24.41 7.46 8.37
CA ARG A 324 -25.09 8.78 8.19
C ARG A 324 -24.16 9.95 8.52
N LEU A 325 -23.43 9.88 9.64
CA LEU A 325 -22.49 10.93 10.05
C LEU A 325 -21.30 11.06 9.09
N LEU A 326 -20.91 9.98 8.41
CA LEU A 326 -19.85 9.96 7.43
C LEU A 326 -20.30 10.30 6.00
N GLY A 327 -21.62 10.46 5.78
CA GLY A 327 -22.20 10.75 4.47
C GLY A 327 -22.09 9.57 3.50
N ILE A 328 -22.08 8.34 4.02
CA ILE A 328 -22.11 7.12 3.21
C ILE A 328 -23.59 6.83 2.91
N GLY A 329 -23.99 6.94 1.65
CA GLY A 329 -25.38 6.69 1.23
C GLY A 329 -25.86 5.28 1.62
N THR A 330 -27.17 5.17 1.86
CA THR A 330 -27.88 3.90 2.10
C THR A 330 -27.94 3.09 0.82
#